data_a2713064a17905061532cba4ac0368c5
#
_entry.id   a2713064a17905061532cba4ac0368c5
#
_cell.length_a   1.000
_cell.length_b   1.000
_cell.length_c   1.000
_cell.angle_alpha   90.00
_cell.angle_beta   90.00
_cell.angle_gamma   90.00
#
_symmetry.space_group_name_H-M   'P 1'
#
loop_
_entity.id
_entity.type
_entity.pdbx_description
1 polymer ?
#
loop_
_entity_poly.entity_id
_entity_poly.type
_entity_poly.pdbx_seq_one_letter_code
_entity_poly.pdbx_strand_id
1 'polypeptide(L)'
;MNDREKTVYVINRKYGRHFVKIAILTVFVLALCAGLFLAGIYVTAEDIRSDAAKASRLLTEEGAASARDVDLANALRTSTVNRVINDKQIPVYTTAQVMAMDVSKPSGVTVADLELVTTGGLVGLEEAFYQAEQDYGINCLFVMAIAAHESANGTMCFAANNMFGYGTSGFSSKAEGIDVVSGALANSYLSPGGSLYSGKTISDVNKKYAASTTWDDKVARNMVSYYATISKSRSAALDRLK
;
A
#
# COMPACT_ATOMS: atom_id res chain seq x y z
N MET A 1 9.40 50.21 31.12
CA MET A 1 9.67 48.79 30.72
C MET A 1 10.99 48.41 31.34
N ASN A 2 10.99 47.54 32.31
CA ASN A 2 12.14 47.12 33.11
C ASN A 2 13.08 46.23 32.25
N ASP A 3 14.35 46.17 32.53
CA ASP A 3 15.34 45.37 31.76
C ASP A 3 14.97 43.89 31.66
N ARG A 4 14.27 43.35 32.63
CA ARG A 4 13.68 42.01 32.57
C ARG A 4 12.61 41.87 31.47
N GLU A 5 11.76 42.85 31.32
CA GLU A 5 10.70 42.87 30.29
C GLU A 5 11.29 42.98 28.89
N LYS A 6 12.35 43.76 28.70
CA LYS A 6 13.07 43.86 27.43
C LYS A 6 13.77 42.54 27.09
N THR A 7 14.38 41.88 28.06
CA THR A 7 15.05 40.58 27.86
C THR A 7 14.03 39.48 27.47
N VAL A 8 12.89 39.39 28.15
CA VAL A 8 11.81 38.46 27.82
C VAL A 8 11.22 38.74 26.45
N TYR A 9 11.04 40.01 26.06
CA TYR A 9 10.54 40.40 24.76
C TYR A 9 11.49 40.03 23.61
N VAL A 10 12.78 40.21 23.80
CA VAL A 10 13.84 39.82 22.82
C VAL A 10 13.93 38.32 22.69
N ILE A 11 13.87 37.59 23.80
CA ILE A 11 13.86 36.12 23.79
C ILE A 11 12.62 35.60 23.07
N ASN A 12 11.42 36.07 23.39
CA ASN A 12 10.19 35.67 22.74
C ASN A 12 10.19 36.00 21.23
N ARG A 13 10.76 37.13 20.82
CA ARG A 13 10.85 37.50 19.40
C ARG A 13 11.85 36.61 18.63
N LYS A 14 12.95 36.20 19.28
CA LYS A 14 13.97 35.32 18.67
C LYS A 14 13.46 33.89 18.57
N TYR A 15 12.89 33.35 19.64
CA TYR A 15 12.36 31.98 19.65
C TYR A 15 11.03 31.85 18.91
N GLY A 16 10.16 32.85 18.95
CA GLY A 16 8.90 32.86 18.21
C GLY A 16 9.09 32.72 16.71
N ARG A 17 10.13 33.35 16.13
CA ARG A 17 10.45 33.16 14.69
C ARG A 17 10.95 31.75 14.36
N HIS A 18 11.67 31.12 15.27
CA HIS A 18 12.10 29.72 15.09
C HIS A 18 10.92 28.75 15.29
N PHE A 19 10.05 28.99 16.26
CA PHE A 19 8.85 28.20 16.48
C PHE A 19 7.89 28.29 15.31
N VAL A 20 7.67 29.49 14.74
CA VAL A 20 6.82 29.67 13.55
C VAL A 20 7.43 28.95 12.35
N LYS A 21 8.74 29.03 12.14
CA LYS A 21 9.41 28.30 11.04
C LYS A 21 9.32 26.78 11.21
N ILE A 22 9.52 26.28 12.43
CA ILE A 22 9.37 24.86 12.73
C ILE A 22 7.92 24.43 12.55
N ALA A 23 6.95 25.20 13.04
CA ALA A 23 5.53 24.89 12.89
C ALA A 23 5.10 24.87 11.41
N ILE A 24 5.56 25.85 10.61
CA ILE A 24 5.28 25.87 9.15
C ILE A 24 5.90 24.64 8.47
N LEU A 25 7.15 24.29 8.80
CA LEU A 25 7.80 23.10 8.25
C LEU A 25 7.07 21.82 8.65
N THR A 26 6.64 21.73 9.91
CA THR A 26 5.89 20.55 10.40
C THR A 26 4.52 20.43 9.72
N VAL A 27 3.79 21.53 9.57
CA VAL A 27 2.51 21.56 8.85
C VAL A 27 2.70 21.22 7.37
N PHE A 28 3.79 21.68 6.76
CA PHE A 28 4.10 21.36 5.37
C PHE A 28 4.43 19.88 5.16
N VAL A 29 5.23 19.30 6.06
CA VAL A 29 5.55 17.87 6.05
C VAL A 29 4.30 17.02 6.31
N LEU A 30 3.46 17.42 7.28
CA LEU A 30 2.20 16.72 7.57
C LEU A 30 1.21 16.83 6.40
N ALA A 31 1.11 17.99 5.74
CA ALA A 31 0.28 18.15 4.55
C ALA A 31 0.79 17.32 3.37
N LEU A 32 2.12 17.22 3.20
CA LEU A 32 2.74 16.35 2.20
C LEU A 32 2.46 14.87 2.51
N CYS A 33 2.64 14.46 3.77
CA CYS A 33 2.34 13.09 4.21
C CYS A 33 0.85 12.75 4.07
N ALA A 34 -0.05 13.69 4.44
CA ALA A 34 -1.49 13.51 4.29
C ALA A 34 -1.90 13.45 2.81
N GLY A 35 -1.32 14.29 1.96
CA GLY A 35 -1.55 14.25 0.50
C GLY A 35 -1.09 12.93 -0.12
N LEU A 36 0.05 12.40 0.32
CA LEU A 36 0.61 11.12 -0.13
C LEU A 36 -0.17 9.93 0.44
N PHE A 37 -0.65 10.03 1.68
CA PHE A 37 -1.53 9.04 2.30
C PHE A 37 -2.88 8.94 1.59
N LEU A 38 -3.50 10.10 1.26
CA LEU A 38 -4.73 10.16 0.46
C LEU A 38 -4.54 9.64 -0.98
N ALA A 39 -3.30 9.66 -1.49
CA ALA A 39 -2.94 9.10 -2.78
C ALA A 39 -2.62 7.59 -2.71
N GLY A 40 -2.63 6.98 -1.52
CA GLY A 40 -2.21 5.59 -1.34
C GLY A 40 -0.72 5.34 -1.68
N ILE A 41 0.12 6.38 -1.57
CA ILE A 41 1.53 6.33 -1.95
C ILE A 41 2.37 6.40 -0.68
N TYR A 42 2.98 5.28 -0.30
CA TYR A 42 4.00 5.25 0.75
C TYR A 42 5.32 5.80 0.21
N VAL A 43 5.76 6.93 0.77
CA VAL A 43 7.13 7.42 0.62
C VAL A 43 7.90 6.94 1.86
N THR A 44 9.06 6.34 1.68
CA THR A 44 9.86 5.90 2.82
C THR A 44 10.32 7.10 3.65
N ALA A 45 10.50 6.92 4.95
CA ALA A 45 10.97 7.99 5.85
C ALA A 45 12.36 8.54 5.42
N GLU A 46 13.15 7.73 4.71
CA GLU A 46 14.44 8.12 4.14
C GLU A 46 14.29 9.06 2.94
N ASP A 47 13.34 8.80 2.05
CA ASP A 47 13.07 9.68 0.90
C ASP A 47 12.61 11.06 1.37
N ILE A 48 11.71 11.11 2.37
CA ILE A 48 11.25 12.36 2.98
C ILE A 48 12.42 13.10 3.68
N ARG A 49 13.27 12.39 4.42
CA ARG A 49 14.43 13.00 5.09
C ARG A 49 15.47 13.51 4.10
N SER A 50 15.75 12.76 3.03
CA SER A 50 16.68 13.17 1.97
C SER A 50 16.19 14.43 1.28
N ASP A 51 14.92 14.50 0.91
CA ASP A 51 14.37 15.64 0.17
C ASP A 51 14.11 16.86 1.08
N ALA A 52 13.74 16.65 2.35
CA ALA A 52 13.68 17.71 3.36
C ALA A 52 15.08 18.28 3.67
N ALA A 53 16.11 17.43 3.70
CA ALA A 53 17.48 17.88 3.90
C ALA A 53 18.00 18.69 2.71
N LYS A 54 17.67 18.29 1.47
CA LYS A 54 17.97 19.07 0.25
C LYS A 54 17.24 20.41 0.23
N ALA A 55 15.95 20.41 0.53
CA ALA A 55 15.15 21.65 0.62
C ALA A 55 15.66 22.55 1.73
N SER A 56 16.06 22.03 2.90
CA SER A 56 16.64 22.79 4.00
C SER A 56 17.99 23.40 3.66
N ARG A 57 18.85 22.69 2.92
CA ARG A 57 20.13 23.22 2.43
C ARG A 57 19.93 24.36 1.44
N LEU A 58 18.97 24.22 0.52
CA LEU A 58 18.63 25.28 -0.44
C LEU A 58 18.06 26.53 0.23
N LEU A 59 17.38 26.36 1.39
CA LEU A 59 16.83 27.48 2.18
C LEU A 59 17.85 28.14 3.12
N THR A 60 19.00 27.48 3.40
CA THR A 60 20.01 27.98 4.34
C THR A 60 21.19 28.65 3.65
N GLU A 61 21.43 28.48 2.37
CA GLU A 61 22.62 28.97 1.70
C GLU A 61 22.54 30.40 1.18
N GLU A 62 21.37 31.04 1.10
CA GLU A 62 21.30 32.50 0.84
C GLU A 62 19.99 33.12 1.32
N GLY A 63 20.12 34.20 2.07
CA GLY A 63 19.02 34.94 2.72
C GLY A 63 18.09 35.76 1.81
N ALA A 64 17.92 35.34 0.55
CA ALA A 64 16.91 35.86 -0.35
C ALA A 64 16.48 34.72 -1.30
N ALA A 65 15.34 34.09 -1.01
CA ALA A 65 14.72 33.17 -1.95
C ALA A 65 14.39 33.93 -3.25
N SER A 66 15.20 33.75 -4.28
CA SER A 66 14.89 34.27 -5.60
C SER A 66 13.76 33.43 -6.22
N ALA A 67 13.00 33.96 -7.17
CA ALA A 67 11.97 33.22 -7.87
C ALA A 67 12.52 31.90 -8.47
N ARG A 68 13.82 31.86 -8.80
CA ARG A 68 14.51 30.67 -9.29
C ARG A 68 14.61 29.53 -8.26
N ASP A 69 14.78 29.86 -6.98
CA ASP A 69 14.88 28.85 -5.92
C ASP A 69 13.52 28.22 -5.62
N VAL A 70 12.45 29.02 -5.73
CA VAL A 70 11.07 28.53 -5.63
C VAL A 70 10.74 27.62 -6.81
N ASP A 71 11.14 28.00 -8.02
CA ASP A 71 10.93 27.17 -9.23
C ASP A 71 11.73 25.86 -9.17
N LEU A 72 12.97 25.89 -8.68
CA LEU A 72 13.79 24.71 -8.50
C LEU A 72 13.19 23.79 -7.42
N ALA A 73 12.74 24.33 -6.30
CA ALA A 73 12.09 23.57 -5.24
C ALA A 73 10.79 22.92 -5.74
N ASN A 74 10.00 23.62 -6.53
CA ASN A 74 8.80 23.10 -7.16
C ASN A 74 9.12 22.02 -8.21
N ALA A 75 10.17 22.22 -9.02
CA ALA A 75 10.63 21.25 -10.00
C ALA A 75 11.13 19.95 -9.33
N LEU A 76 11.91 20.07 -8.24
CA LEU A 76 12.37 18.94 -7.44
C LEU A 76 11.19 18.20 -6.80
N ARG A 77 10.25 18.94 -6.21
CA ARG A 77 9.02 18.37 -5.65
C ARG A 77 8.23 17.61 -6.71
N THR A 78 8.01 18.21 -7.87
CA THR A 78 7.29 17.59 -8.98
C THR A 78 8.02 16.35 -9.49
N SER A 79 9.35 16.40 -9.63
CA SER A 79 10.14 15.26 -10.10
C SER A 79 10.14 14.11 -9.10
N THR A 80 10.23 14.40 -7.80
CA THR A 80 10.17 13.39 -6.74
C THR A 80 8.78 12.75 -6.66
N VAL A 81 7.73 13.57 -6.70
CA VAL A 81 6.35 13.10 -6.75
C VAL A 81 6.16 12.22 -8.00
N ASN A 82 6.56 12.68 -9.18
CA ASN A 82 6.42 11.91 -10.43
C ASN A 82 7.19 10.59 -10.39
N ARG A 83 8.39 10.56 -9.80
CA ARG A 83 9.18 9.33 -9.64
C ARG A 83 8.48 8.33 -8.72
N VAL A 84 8.04 8.77 -7.54
CA VAL A 84 7.30 7.93 -6.59
C VAL A 84 6.01 7.42 -7.22
N ILE A 85 5.34 8.25 -7.99
CA ILE A 85 4.14 7.90 -8.75
C ILE A 85 4.42 6.81 -9.77
N ASN A 86 5.43 7.00 -10.63
CA ASN A 86 5.76 6.03 -11.68
C ASN A 86 6.23 4.70 -11.10
N ASP A 87 7.01 4.73 -10.01
CA ASP A 87 7.49 3.52 -9.34
C ASP A 87 6.38 2.76 -8.59
N LYS A 88 5.26 3.41 -8.29
CA LYS A 88 4.16 2.86 -7.50
C LYS A 88 2.84 2.76 -8.28
N GLN A 89 2.83 3.01 -9.59
CA GLN A 89 1.64 2.78 -10.39
C GLN A 89 1.32 1.28 -10.46
N ILE A 90 0.07 0.95 -10.13
CA ILE A 90 -0.45 -0.40 -10.34
C ILE A 90 -1.14 -0.41 -11.71
N PRO A 91 -0.69 -1.28 -12.64
CA PRO A 91 -1.32 -1.39 -13.94
C PRO A 91 -2.78 -1.87 -13.86
N VAL A 92 -3.58 -1.49 -14.83
CA VAL A 92 -4.85 -2.16 -15.10
C VAL A 92 -4.54 -3.44 -15.88
N TYR A 93 -4.93 -4.57 -15.32
CA TYR A 93 -4.70 -5.87 -15.95
C TYR A 93 -5.98 -6.38 -16.62
N THR A 94 -5.81 -7.04 -17.75
CA THR A 94 -6.87 -7.88 -18.35
C THR A 94 -6.92 -9.25 -17.64
N THR A 95 -8.01 -9.98 -17.80
CA THR A 95 -8.12 -11.34 -17.24
C THR A 95 -6.99 -12.25 -17.73
N ALA A 96 -6.63 -12.17 -19.02
CA ALA A 96 -5.54 -12.96 -19.57
C ALA A 96 -4.18 -12.65 -18.93
N GLN A 97 -3.91 -11.39 -18.62
CA GLN A 97 -2.68 -10.97 -17.93
C GLN A 97 -2.67 -11.45 -16.48
N VAL A 98 -3.79 -11.39 -15.77
CA VAL A 98 -3.91 -11.90 -14.40
C VAL A 98 -3.75 -13.42 -14.39
N MET A 99 -4.35 -14.13 -15.33
CA MET A 99 -4.22 -15.58 -15.47
C MET A 99 -2.77 -16.04 -15.74
N ALA A 100 -1.97 -15.21 -16.43
CA ALA A 100 -0.56 -15.47 -16.70
C ALA A 100 0.39 -14.92 -15.62
N MET A 101 -0.14 -14.26 -14.58
CA MET A 101 0.66 -13.62 -13.52
C MET A 101 1.33 -14.64 -12.63
N ASP A 102 2.61 -14.41 -12.28
CA ASP A 102 3.30 -15.11 -11.19
C ASP A 102 2.77 -14.60 -9.85
N VAL A 103 1.81 -15.31 -9.27
CA VAL A 103 1.18 -14.94 -7.99
C VAL A 103 2.04 -15.27 -6.77
N SER A 104 3.24 -15.85 -6.98
CA SER A 104 4.29 -15.96 -5.95
C SER A 104 5.12 -14.68 -5.81
N LYS A 105 4.69 -13.58 -6.41
CA LYS A 105 5.31 -12.25 -6.30
C LYS A 105 4.37 -11.29 -5.61
N PRO A 106 4.90 -10.37 -4.79
CA PRO A 106 4.08 -9.34 -4.14
C PRO A 106 3.23 -8.54 -5.14
N SER A 107 2.05 -8.17 -4.72
CA SER A 107 1.10 -7.36 -5.51
C SER A 107 1.57 -5.92 -5.70
N GLY A 108 2.37 -5.40 -4.75
CA GLY A 108 2.79 -4.01 -4.67
C GLY A 108 1.69 -3.05 -4.18
N VAL A 109 0.60 -3.58 -3.59
CA VAL A 109 -0.44 -2.76 -2.97
C VAL A 109 -0.09 -2.44 -1.52
N THR A 110 -0.79 -1.45 -0.96
CA THR A 110 -0.69 -1.03 0.43
C THR A 110 -1.98 -1.39 1.19
N VAL A 111 -1.96 -1.28 2.52
CA VAL A 111 -3.18 -1.44 3.33
C VAL A 111 -4.28 -0.50 2.87
N ALA A 112 -3.95 0.77 2.60
CA ALA A 112 -4.91 1.75 2.09
C ALA A 112 -5.51 1.38 0.72
N ASP A 113 -4.77 0.66 -0.13
CA ASP A 113 -5.33 0.13 -1.38
C ASP A 113 -6.29 -1.02 -1.12
N LEU A 114 -5.98 -1.88 -0.15
CA LEU A 114 -6.85 -2.98 0.25
C LEU A 114 -8.18 -2.47 0.81
N GLU A 115 -8.17 -1.37 1.59
CA GLU A 115 -9.38 -0.72 2.08
C GLU A 115 -10.34 -0.28 0.97
N LEU A 116 -9.84 -0.03 -0.24
CA LEU A 116 -10.68 0.34 -1.39
C LEU A 116 -11.44 -0.83 -1.99
N VAL A 117 -11.01 -2.05 -1.72
CA VAL A 117 -11.49 -3.26 -2.41
C VAL A 117 -12.03 -4.33 -1.47
N THR A 118 -11.77 -4.22 -0.16
CA THR A 118 -12.38 -5.11 0.82
C THR A 118 -13.87 -4.81 0.99
N THR A 119 -14.67 -5.88 1.07
CA THR A 119 -16.11 -5.80 1.26
C THR A 119 -16.60 -6.93 2.16
N GLY A 120 -17.82 -6.79 2.70
CA GLY A 120 -18.46 -7.83 3.50
C GLY A 120 -17.64 -8.19 4.75
N GLY A 121 -17.41 -9.45 4.96
CA GLY A 121 -16.63 -9.95 6.09
C GLY A 121 -15.11 -9.91 5.91
N LEU A 122 -14.62 -9.31 4.82
CA LEU A 122 -13.19 -9.03 4.60
C LEU A 122 -12.79 -7.65 5.14
N VAL A 123 -13.75 -6.76 5.39
CA VAL A 123 -13.49 -5.43 5.97
C VAL A 123 -12.87 -5.59 7.35
N GLY A 124 -11.78 -4.86 7.60
CA GLY A 124 -10.99 -4.93 8.84
C GLY A 124 -9.92 -6.02 8.84
N LEU A 125 -9.69 -6.70 7.70
CA LEU A 125 -8.66 -7.72 7.52
C LEU A 125 -7.51 -7.26 6.58
N GLU A 126 -7.52 -6.01 6.16
CA GLU A 126 -6.57 -5.43 5.21
C GLU A 126 -5.13 -5.61 5.67
N GLU A 127 -4.87 -5.31 6.93
CA GLU A 127 -3.55 -5.49 7.55
C GLU A 127 -3.11 -6.95 7.53
N ALA A 128 -4.02 -7.91 7.78
CA ALA A 128 -3.70 -9.33 7.77
C ALA A 128 -3.32 -9.81 6.36
N PHE A 129 -4.03 -9.37 5.31
CA PHE A 129 -3.67 -9.68 3.93
C PHE A 129 -2.34 -9.04 3.53
N TYR A 130 -2.11 -7.79 3.91
CA TYR A 130 -0.86 -7.09 3.64
C TYR A 130 0.31 -7.79 4.34
N GLN A 131 0.17 -8.14 5.62
CA GLN A 131 1.20 -8.81 6.39
C GLN A 131 1.53 -10.19 5.80
N ALA A 132 0.54 -10.94 5.35
CA ALA A 132 0.75 -12.23 4.67
C ALA A 132 1.60 -12.08 3.38
N GLU A 133 1.43 -10.97 2.63
CA GLU A 133 2.30 -10.66 1.49
C GLU A 133 3.74 -10.40 1.95
N GLN A 134 3.94 -9.67 3.04
CA GLN A 134 5.28 -9.37 3.57
C GLN A 134 5.98 -10.63 4.08
N ASP A 135 5.26 -11.50 4.78
CA ASP A 135 5.82 -12.69 5.42
C ASP A 135 6.13 -13.82 4.44
N TYR A 136 5.27 -14.00 3.43
CA TYR A 136 5.35 -15.14 2.50
C TYR A 136 5.73 -14.75 1.07
N GLY A 137 5.80 -13.47 0.75
CA GLY A 137 6.09 -12.98 -0.61
C GLY A 137 4.98 -13.26 -1.63
N ILE A 138 3.83 -13.77 -1.20
CA ILE A 138 2.68 -14.11 -2.04
C ILE A 138 1.87 -12.86 -2.38
N ASN A 139 1.24 -12.84 -3.55
CA ASN A 139 0.33 -11.75 -3.93
C ASN A 139 -0.90 -11.70 -3.02
N CYS A 140 -1.03 -10.66 -2.19
CA CYS A 140 -2.15 -10.58 -1.23
C CYS A 140 -3.51 -10.41 -1.91
N LEU A 141 -3.58 -9.79 -3.10
CA LEU A 141 -4.82 -9.72 -3.87
C LEU A 141 -5.26 -11.10 -4.38
N PHE A 142 -4.31 -12.00 -4.66
CA PHE A 142 -4.62 -13.38 -4.98
C PHE A 142 -5.22 -14.10 -3.78
N VAL A 143 -4.61 -14.00 -2.61
CA VAL A 143 -5.12 -14.60 -1.37
C VAL A 143 -6.52 -14.04 -1.05
N MET A 144 -6.70 -12.72 -1.15
CA MET A 144 -7.98 -12.07 -0.92
C MET A 144 -9.04 -12.50 -1.94
N ALA A 145 -8.65 -12.69 -3.21
CA ALA A 145 -9.55 -13.14 -4.27
C ALA A 145 -10.06 -14.58 -4.04
N ILE A 146 -9.21 -15.46 -3.48
CA ILE A 146 -9.62 -16.80 -3.04
C ILE A 146 -10.63 -16.67 -1.90
N ALA A 147 -10.30 -15.94 -0.83
CA ALA A 147 -11.21 -15.74 0.31
C ALA A 147 -12.56 -15.19 -0.14
N ALA A 148 -12.55 -14.19 -1.02
CA ALA A 148 -13.77 -13.61 -1.57
C ALA A 148 -14.61 -14.62 -2.34
N HIS A 149 -13.98 -15.45 -3.16
CA HIS A 149 -14.66 -16.48 -3.94
C HIS A 149 -15.25 -17.58 -3.07
N GLU A 150 -14.46 -18.13 -2.14
CA GLU A 150 -14.83 -19.30 -1.34
C GLU A 150 -15.88 -18.99 -0.27
N SER A 151 -15.94 -17.74 0.21
CA SER A 151 -16.78 -17.38 1.35
C SER A 151 -17.73 -16.20 1.10
N ALA A 152 -18.04 -15.88 -0.15
CA ALA A 152 -18.85 -14.71 -0.50
C ALA A 152 -18.35 -13.45 0.22
N ASN A 153 -17.09 -13.07 -0.01
CA ASN A 153 -16.41 -11.98 0.68
C ASN A 153 -16.37 -12.15 2.21
N GLY A 154 -16.08 -13.33 2.70
CA GLY A 154 -15.92 -13.58 4.14
C GLY A 154 -17.23 -13.61 4.94
N THR A 155 -18.40 -13.59 4.27
CA THR A 155 -19.70 -13.60 4.93
C THR A 155 -20.25 -15.02 5.18
N MET A 156 -19.80 -16.00 4.39
CA MET A 156 -20.24 -17.40 4.44
C MET A 156 -19.03 -18.33 4.55
N CYS A 157 -18.59 -18.58 5.79
CA CYS A 157 -17.46 -19.48 6.03
C CYS A 157 -17.94 -20.93 6.15
N PHE A 158 -17.21 -21.89 5.56
CA PHE A 158 -17.48 -23.33 5.68
C PHE A 158 -17.39 -23.81 7.13
N ALA A 159 -16.38 -23.35 7.88
CA ALA A 159 -16.20 -23.56 9.31
C ALA A 159 -15.84 -22.23 9.96
N ALA A 160 -15.83 -22.15 11.28
CA ALA A 160 -15.57 -20.91 12.02
C ALA A 160 -14.29 -20.22 11.48
N ASN A 161 -14.44 -18.97 11.01
CA ASN A 161 -13.36 -18.15 10.47
C ASN A 161 -12.60 -18.72 9.24
N ASN A 162 -13.06 -19.82 8.66
CA ASN A 162 -12.44 -20.44 7.48
C ASN A 162 -13.06 -19.88 6.20
N MET A 163 -12.46 -18.82 5.70
CA MET A 163 -12.89 -18.13 4.46
C MET A 163 -12.37 -18.80 3.19
N PHE A 164 -11.57 -19.84 3.29
CA PHE A 164 -10.83 -20.42 2.17
C PHE A 164 -11.29 -21.84 1.81
N GLY A 165 -12.21 -22.41 2.58
CA GLY A 165 -12.53 -23.84 2.44
C GLY A 165 -11.30 -24.76 2.66
N TYR A 166 -10.30 -24.27 3.39
CA TYR A 166 -9.05 -24.96 3.61
C TYR A 166 -9.18 -25.99 4.75
N GLY A 167 -9.01 -27.27 4.42
CA GLY A 167 -9.23 -28.34 5.39
C GLY A 167 -10.68 -28.43 5.86
N THR A 168 -10.90 -29.09 7.00
CA THR A 168 -12.24 -29.32 7.57
C THR A 168 -12.50 -28.53 8.86
N SER A 169 -11.47 -27.89 9.41
CA SER A 169 -11.53 -27.17 10.69
C SER A 169 -11.66 -25.65 10.46
N GLY A 170 -12.13 -24.98 11.50
CA GLY A 170 -12.08 -23.51 11.57
C GLY A 170 -10.73 -23.03 12.09
N PHE A 171 -10.62 -21.69 12.16
CA PHE A 171 -9.49 -20.97 12.75
C PHE A 171 -9.95 -20.18 13.97
N SER A 172 -9.04 -19.77 14.84
CA SER A 172 -9.37 -18.92 16.01
C SER A 172 -9.84 -17.54 15.59
N SER A 173 -9.33 -17.04 14.45
CA SER A 173 -9.74 -15.79 13.82
C SER A 173 -9.62 -15.88 12.29
N LYS A 174 -10.27 -14.96 11.58
CA LYS A 174 -10.09 -14.83 10.13
C LYS A 174 -8.66 -14.43 9.76
N ALA A 175 -8.00 -13.62 10.59
CA ALA A 175 -6.60 -13.22 10.39
C ALA A 175 -5.67 -14.44 10.49
N GLU A 176 -5.86 -15.34 11.47
CA GLU A 176 -5.13 -16.61 11.53
C GLU A 176 -5.36 -17.45 10.27
N GLY A 177 -6.61 -17.52 9.79
CA GLY A 177 -6.93 -18.22 8.55
C GLY A 177 -6.18 -17.66 7.34
N ILE A 178 -6.04 -16.32 7.25
CA ILE A 178 -5.26 -15.66 6.21
C ILE A 178 -3.79 -16.05 6.32
N ASP A 179 -3.20 -16.00 7.49
CA ASP A 179 -1.80 -16.35 7.74
C ASP A 179 -1.50 -17.80 7.35
N VAL A 180 -2.25 -18.75 7.92
CA VAL A 180 -2.06 -20.18 7.68
C VAL A 180 -2.23 -20.54 6.21
N VAL A 181 -3.27 -20.02 5.54
CA VAL A 181 -3.54 -20.36 4.15
C VAL A 181 -2.53 -19.69 3.22
N SER A 182 -2.10 -18.47 3.50
CA SER A 182 -1.04 -17.79 2.74
C SER A 182 0.27 -18.55 2.82
N GLY A 183 0.66 -19.00 4.02
CA GLY A 183 1.83 -19.85 4.21
C GLY A 183 1.73 -21.18 3.47
N ALA A 184 0.56 -21.83 3.50
CA ALA A 184 0.33 -23.07 2.74
C ALA A 184 0.41 -22.85 1.22
N LEU A 185 -0.21 -21.78 0.71
CA LEU A 185 -0.14 -21.43 -0.72
C LEU A 185 1.30 -21.15 -1.15
N ALA A 186 2.04 -20.34 -0.41
CA ALA A 186 3.42 -20.00 -0.74
C ALA A 186 4.35 -21.23 -0.72
N ASN A 187 4.27 -22.04 0.34
CA ASN A 187 5.24 -23.12 0.57
C ASN A 187 4.87 -24.42 -0.16
N SER A 188 3.57 -24.76 -0.26
CA SER A 188 3.14 -26.04 -0.83
C SER A 188 2.71 -25.93 -2.29
N TYR A 189 2.06 -24.83 -2.71
CA TYR A 189 1.52 -24.69 -4.07
C TYR A 189 2.43 -23.91 -5.01
N LEU A 190 3.10 -22.85 -4.54
CA LEU A 190 3.85 -21.91 -5.37
C LEU A 190 5.36 -22.08 -5.30
N SER A 191 5.87 -22.84 -4.32
CA SER A 191 7.29 -23.17 -4.21
C SER A 191 7.63 -24.39 -5.10
N PRO A 192 8.70 -24.34 -5.91
CA PRO A 192 9.10 -25.48 -6.76
C PRO A 192 9.34 -26.79 -5.98
N GLY A 193 9.65 -26.73 -4.68
CA GLY A 193 9.78 -27.91 -3.80
C GLY A 193 8.50 -28.32 -3.08
N GLY A 194 7.41 -27.58 -3.27
CA GLY A 194 6.15 -27.82 -2.56
C GLY A 194 5.43 -29.07 -3.07
N SER A 195 4.77 -29.78 -2.17
CA SER A 195 4.08 -31.05 -2.46
C SER A 195 2.89 -30.92 -3.43
N LEU A 196 2.35 -29.72 -3.58
CA LEU A 196 1.21 -29.38 -4.43
C LEU A 196 1.61 -28.48 -5.59
N TYR A 197 2.90 -28.27 -5.81
CA TYR A 197 3.42 -27.40 -6.84
C TYR A 197 3.05 -27.90 -8.25
N SER A 198 2.52 -27.00 -9.07
CA SER A 198 2.21 -27.24 -10.49
C SER A 198 2.64 -26.06 -11.37
N GLY A 199 3.19 -25.00 -10.79
CA GLY A 199 3.58 -23.75 -11.40
C GLY A 199 3.19 -22.57 -10.50
N LYS A 200 3.25 -21.36 -11.05
CA LYS A 200 3.12 -20.13 -10.26
C LYS A 200 1.93 -19.25 -10.66
N THR A 201 1.10 -19.73 -11.55
CA THR A 201 -0.10 -19.01 -12.00
C THR A 201 -1.33 -19.47 -11.22
N ILE A 202 -2.42 -18.69 -11.32
CA ILE A 202 -3.71 -19.06 -10.71
C ILE A 202 -4.18 -20.40 -11.23
N SER A 203 -4.06 -20.65 -12.55
CA SER A 203 -4.43 -21.93 -13.16
C SER A 203 -3.58 -23.11 -12.67
N ASP A 204 -2.31 -22.86 -12.35
CA ASP A 204 -1.45 -23.91 -11.78
C ASP A 204 -1.89 -24.26 -10.35
N VAL A 205 -2.26 -23.26 -9.55
CA VAL A 205 -2.81 -23.49 -8.20
C VAL A 205 -4.12 -24.25 -8.29
N ASN A 206 -5.01 -23.88 -9.24
CA ASN A 206 -6.30 -24.54 -9.42
C ASN A 206 -6.19 -26.07 -9.60
N LYS A 207 -5.15 -26.55 -10.29
CA LYS A 207 -4.94 -28.00 -10.53
C LYS A 207 -4.95 -28.85 -9.26
N LYS A 208 -4.69 -28.23 -8.10
CA LYS A 208 -4.58 -28.90 -6.80
C LYS A 208 -5.50 -28.30 -5.73
N TYR A 209 -5.96 -27.07 -5.90
CA TYR A 209 -6.73 -26.34 -4.88
C TYR A 209 -8.22 -26.66 -4.96
N ALA A 210 -8.80 -26.68 -6.16
CA ALA A 210 -10.23 -26.88 -6.36
C ALA A 210 -10.52 -27.90 -7.46
N ALA A 211 -11.62 -28.64 -7.29
CA ALA A 211 -12.10 -29.57 -8.32
C ALA A 211 -12.74 -28.86 -9.53
N SER A 212 -13.17 -27.62 -9.35
CA SER A 212 -13.79 -26.80 -10.41
C SER A 212 -12.76 -26.32 -11.41
N THR A 213 -12.97 -26.58 -12.68
CA THR A 213 -12.11 -26.12 -13.79
C THR A 213 -12.32 -24.67 -14.16
N THR A 214 -13.23 -23.94 -13.51
CA THR A 214 -13.51 -22.51 -13.70
C THR A 214 -13.22 -21.69 -12.44
N TRP A 215 -12.58 -22.29 -11.46
CA TRP A 215 -12.23 -21.61 -10.22
C TRP A 215 -11.21 -20.50 -10.45
N ASP A 216 -10.19 -20.78 -11.24
CA ASP A 216 -9.16 -19.82 -11.64
C ASP A 216 -9.73 -18.60 -12.36
N ASP A 217 -10.70 -18.77 -13.26
CA ASP A 217 -11.41 -17.68 -13.90
C ASP A 217 -12.14 -16.75 -12.90
N LYS A 218 -12.73 -17.33 -11.86
CA LYS A 218 -13.47 -16.57 -10.84
C LYS A 218 -12.52 -15.80 -9.93
N VAL A 219 -11.44 -16.44 -9.51
CA VAL A 219 -10.37 -15.79 -8.73
C VAL A 219 -9.73 -14.67 -9.57
N ALA A 220 -9.40 -14.93 -10.83
CA ALA A 220 -8.82 -13.93 -11.72
C ALA A 220 -9.73 -12.71 -11.92
N ARG A 221 -11.05 -12.89 -12.06
CA ARG A 221 -12.00 -11.78 -12.17
C ARG A 221 -12.02 -10.90 -10.92
N ASN A 222 -11.96 -11.49 -9.74
CA ASN A 222 -11.83 -10.73 -8.50
C ASN A 222 -10.55 -9.89 -8.51
N MET A 223 -9.40 -10.49 -8.84
CA MET A 223 -8.12 -9.78 -8.93
C MET A 223 -8.16 -8.64 -9.96
N VAL A 224 -8.73 -8.87 -11.15
CA VAL A 224 -8.90 -7.83 -12.18
C VAL A 224 -9.70 -6.65 -11.63
N SER A 225 -10.80 -6.92 -10.92
CA SER A 225 -11.63 -5.88 -10.29
C SER A 225 -10.85 -5.09 -9.24
N TYR A 226 -10.06 -5.77 -8.41
CA TYR A 226 -9.24 -5.13 -7.40
C TYR A 226 -8.18 -4.22 -8.03
N TYR A 227 -7.38 -4.74 -8.95
CA TYR A 227 -6.36 -3.97 -9.65
C TYR A 227 -6.95 -2.75 -10.38
N ALA A 228 -8.10 -2.90 -11.04
CA ALA A 228 -8.76 -1.80 -11.73
C ALA A 228 -9.22 -0.70 -10.76
N THR A 229 -9.81 -1.07 -9.62
CA THR A 229 -10.27 -0.12 -8.60
C THR A 229 -9.09 0.63 -7.99
N ILE A 230 -8.04 -0.07 -7.60
CA ILE A 230 -6.83 0.51 -7.01
C ILE A 230 -6.14 1.44 -8.03
N SER A 231 -5.93 0.97 -9.27
CA SER A 231 -5.31 1.77 -10.32
C SER A 231 -6.08 3.06 -10.59
N LYS A 232 -7.41 2.98 -10.67
CA LYS A 232 -8.29 4.15 -10.85
C LYS A 232 -8.17 5.14 -9.68
N SER A 233 -8.16 4.64 -8.44
CA SER A 233 -8.02 5.48 -7.25
C SER A 233 -6.67 6.18 -7.21
N ARG A 234 -5.58 5.45 -7.45
CA ARG A 234 -4.23 6.02 -7.53
C ARG A 234 -4.12 7.07 -8.63
N SER A 235 -4.65 6.80 -9.83
CA SER A 235 -4.65 7.78 -10.93
C SER A 235 -5.42 9.05 -10.58
N ALA A 236 -6.60 8.92 -9.98
CA ALA A 236 -7.41 10.07 -9.56
C ALA A 236 -6.73 10.91 -8.46
N ALA A 237 -5.98 10.26 -7.55
CA ALA A 237 -5.19 10.95 -6.54
C ALA A 237 -4.05 11.75 -7.18
N LEU A 238 -3.40 11.20 -8.22
CA LEU A 238 -2.36 11.85 -8.98
C LEU A 238 -2.82 13.11 -9.71
N ASP A 239 -4.00 13.04 -10.34
CA ASP A 239 -4.53 14.18 -11.08
C ASP A 239 -4.90 15.36 -10.17
N ARG A 240 -5.17 15.10 -8.88
CA ARG A 240 -5.38 16.14 -7.87
C ARG A 240 -4.09 16.82 -7.39
N LEU A 241 -2.94 16.19 -7.63
CA LEU A 241 -1.64 16.74 -7.24
C LEU A 241 -0.97 17.55 -8.36
N LYS A 242 -1.50 17.50 -9.58
CA LYS A 242 -1.08 18.33 -10.73
C LYS A 242 -1.74 19.70 -10.71
#